data_a24a6cd84c4e988e250c929df137e8e0
#
_entry.id   a24a6cd84c4e988e250c929df137e8e0
#
_cell.length_a   1.000
_cell.length_b   1.000
_cell.length_c   1.000
_cell.angle_alpha   90.00
_cell.angle_beta   90.00
_cell.angle_gamma   90.00
#
_symmetry.space_group_name_H-M   'P 1'
#
loop_
_entity.id
_entity.type
_entity.pdbx_description
1 polymer ?
#
loop_
_entity_poly.entity_id
_entity_poly.type
_entity_poly.pdbx_seq_one_letter_code
_entity_poly.pdbx_strand_id
1 'polypeptide(L)'
;MPSTLSSIHRYPFKSAAGETLASAVVESLGLAGDRRWMAVDANGRFITAREHGRMWLISATLDDDALQLATGGAATIRIDPSELGERIDVTLWKDRLSVRTGARNANAWMSGFLGQPVRVVHLDQQTHRAVDPDYAQSGDEVSLADGYPLLLISQASLDGLNARLDEHVEMLRFRPSLVVTANVAHAEDDWKRIRIGAVEFDVVKSCARCVLPTVHPLTGVRDPTGQPMRTLTQYRRSANGVMFGQNLIPRGNGVIEVGDPVQVLA
;
A
#
# COMPACT_ATOMS: atom_id res chain seq x y z
N MET A 1 -20.91 14.87 11.87
CA MET A 1 -20.41 13.93 12.89
C MET A 1 -18.90 14.08 12.94
N PRO A 2 -18.23 13.85 14.06
CA PRO A 2 -16.77 13.84 14.07
C PRO A 2 -16.23 12.74 13.14
N SER A 3 -15.10 13.01 12.52
CA SER A 3 -14.43 12.01 11.68
C SER A 3 -13.86 10.87 12.52
N THR A 4 -13.96 9.65 12.04
CA THR A 4 -13.42 8.45 12.71
C THR A 4 -12.66 7.57 11.72
N LEU A 5 -11.75 6.74 12.21
CA LEU A 5 -11.08 5.70 11.44
C LEU A 5 -12.09 4.59 11.15
N SER A 6 -12.46 4.41 9.89
CA SER A 6 -13.49 3.44 9.48
C SER A 6 -12.93 2.09 9.06
N SER A 7 -11.70 2.05 8.54
CA SER A 7 -11.00 0.79 8.29
C SER A 7 -9.48 0.96 8.22
N ILE A 8 -8.78 -0.11 8.53
CA ILE A 8 -7.32 -0.25 8.47
C ILE A 8 -6.99 -1.39 7.52
N HIS A 9 -6.11 -1.13 6.55
CA HIS A 9 -5.67 -2.15 5.60
C HIS A 9 -4.15 -2.24 5.59
N ARG A 10 -3.63 -3.45 5.77
CA ARG A 10 -2.21 -3.77 5.68
C ARG A 10 -1.95 -4.61 4.43
N TYR A 11 -0.86 -4.34 3.76
CA TYR A 11 -0.45 -5.04 2.52
C TYR A 11 0.96 -5.58 2.71
N PRO A 12 1.16 -6.72 3.38
CA PRO A 12 2.51 -7.21 3.71
C PRO A 12 3.40 -7.38 2.48
N PHE A 13 2.80 -7.78 1.35
CA PHE A 13 3.50 -7.99 0.07
C PHE A 13 3.11 -6.92 -0.96
N LYS A 14 4.13 -6.26 -1.55
CA LYS A 14 3.91 -5.26 -2.60
C LYS A 14 3.10 -5.83 -3.76
N SER A 15 2.04 -5.15 -4.16
CA SER A 15 1.16 -5.52 -5.28
C SER A 15 0.23 -6.72 -5.05
N ALA A 16 0.36 -7.48 -3.97
CA ALA A 16 -0.62 -8.51 -3.60
C ALA A 16 -1.85 -7.90 -2.92
N ALA A 17 -2.94 -8.64 -2.78
CA ALA A 17 -4.05 -8.27 -1.93
C ALA A 17 -3.57 -8.19 -0.48
N GLY A 18 -4.18 -7.28 0.28
CA GLY A 18 -3.88 -7.09 1.69
C GLY A 18 -4.92 -7.72 2.60
N GLU A 19 -4.84 -7.37 3.86
CA GLU A 19 -5.74 -7.76 4.91
C GLU A 19 -6.38 -6.55 5.58
N THR A 20 -7.59 -6.73 6.12
CA THR A 20 -8.29 -5.70 6.90
C THR A 20 -8.13 -6.03 8.37
N LEU A 21 -7.76 -5.02 9.16
CA LEU A 21 -7.43 -5.16 10.58
C LEU A 21 -8.42 -4.36 11.43
N ALA A 22 -8.75 -4.85 12.62
CA ALA A 22 -9.50 -4.09 13.63
C ALA A 22 -8.61 -3.07 14.35
N SER A 23 -7.32 -3.41 14.52
CA SER A 23 -6.30 -2.53 15.10
C SER A 23 -4.94 -2.77 14.44
N ALA A 24 -4.04 -1.80 14.51
CA ALA A 24 -2.69 -1.94 13.99
C ALA A 24 -1.69 -1.12 14.79
N VAL A 25 -0.47 -1.65 14.88
CA VAL A 25 0.68 -0.89 15.39
C VAL A 25 1.18 0.02 14.28
N VAL A 26 1.36 1.29 14.61
CA VAL A 26 2.02 2.30 13.75
C VAL A 26 3.47 2.42 14.17
N GLU A 27 4.36 2.36 13.20
CA GLU A 27 5.81 2.52 13.31
C GLU A 27 6.26 3.65 12.37
N SER A 28 7.54 4.02 12.41
CA SER A 28 8.13 5.02 11.50
C SER A 28 7.92 4.70 10.01
N LEU A 29 7.90 3.42 9.66
CA LEU A 29 7.69 2.93 8.29
C LEU A 29 6.21 2.75 7.90
N GLY A 30 5.26 3.19 8.73
CA GLY A 30 3.82 3.01 8.55
C GLY A 30 3.23 1.94 9.44
N LEU A 31 2.28 1.14 8.97
CA LEU A 31 1.76 0.01 9.75
C LEU A 31 2.82 -1.08 9.87
N ALA A 32 2.94 -1.67 11.05
CA ALA A 32 3.84 -2.79 11.29
C ALA A 32 3.62 -3.90 10.26
N GLY A 33 4.70 -4.32 9.58
CA GLY A 33 4.66 -5.36 8.54
C GLY A 33 4.15 -4.90 7.16
N ASP A 34 3.74 -3.65 6.98
CA ASP A 34 3.20 -3.15 5.70
C ASP A 34 4.29 -3.02 4.64
N ARG A 35 4.09 -3.63 3.46
CA ARG A 35 5.02 -3.63 2.31
C ARG A 35 6.48 -3.95 2.69
N ARG A 36 6.67 -4.94 3.59
CA ARG A 36 8.02 -5.44 3.91
C ARG A 36 8.52 -6.45 2.88
N TRP A 37 7.63 -6.98 2.04
CA TRP A 37 7.94 -8.00 1.04
C TRP A 37 7.61 -7.52 -0.36
N MET A 38 8.40 -7.95 -1.35
CA MET A 38 8.10 -7.76 -2.77
C MET A 38 8.70 -8.87 -3.64
N ALA A 39 8.27 -8.92 -4.90
CA ALA A 39 8.84 -9.75 -5.94
C ALA A 39 9.80 -8.95 -6.81
N VAL A 40 10.92 -9.57 -7.20
CA VAL A 40 11.87 -9.02 -8.18
C VAL A 40 12.17 -10.04 -9.28
N ASP A 41 12.48 -9.57 -10.47
CA ASP A 41 12.94 -10.38 -11.59
C ASP A 41 14.39 -10.90 -11.42
N ALA A 42 14.91 -11.61 -12.41
CA ALA A 42 16.27 -12.14 -12.40
C ALA A 42 17.33 -11.02 -12.31
N ASN A 43 17.02 -9.81 -12.75
CA ASN A 43 17.91 -8.64 -12.72
C ASN A 43 17.77 -7.79 -11.44
N GLY A 44 16.94 -8.23 -10.48
CA GLY A 44 16.66 -7.51 -9.25
C GLY A 44 15.70 -6.34 -9.42
N ARG A 45 15.01 -6.20 -10.57
CA ARG A 45 13.99 -5.18 -10.77
C ARG A 45 12.67 -5.62 -10.14
N PHE A 46 12.00 -4.73 -9.43
CA PHE A 46 10.71 -5.01 -8.80
C PHE A 46 9.60 -5.32 -9.82
N ILE A 47 8.74 -6.27 -9.46
CA ILE A 47 7.57 -6.70 -10.23
C ILE A 47 6.31 -6.13 -9.58
N THR A 48 5.34 -5.68 -10.39
CA THR A 48 4.13 -5.03 -9.89
C THR A 48 2.85 -5.52 -10.55
N ALA A 49 1.74 -5.36 -9.85
CA ALA A 49 0.41 -5.58 -10.40
C ALA A 49 0.02 -4.58 -11.53
N ARG A 50 0.82 -3.53 -11.78
CA ARG A 50 0.64 -2.68 -12.97
C ARG A 50 0.94 -3.43 -14.26
N GLU A 51 1.91 -4.35 -14.21
CA GLU A 51 2.35 -5.19 -15.33
C GLU A 51 1.71 -6.59 -15.25
N HIS A 52 1.58 -7.11 -14.02
CA HIS A 52 1.07 -8.44 -13.73
C HIS A 52 -0.18 -8.36 -12.85
N GLY A 53 -1.32 -7.95 -13.42
CA GLY A 53 -2.57 -7.72 -12.69
C GLY A 53 -3.01 -8.91 -11.82
N ARG A 54 -2.65 -10.15 -12.22
CA ARG A 54 -2.93 -11.35 -11.44
C ARG A 54 -2.29 -11.36 -10.03
N MET A 55 -1.31 -10.50 -9.74
CA MET A 55 -0.78 -10.37 -8.38
C MET A 55 -1.84 -9.96 -7.35
N TRP A 56 -2.92 -9.29 -7.78
CA TRP A 56 -4.07 -9.03 -6.94
C TRP A 56 -4.76 -10.29 -6.39
N LEU A 57 -4.59 -11.42 -7.08
CA LEU A 57 -5.18 -12.71 -6.68
C LEU A 57 -4.37 -13.42 -5.57
N ILE A 58 -3.21 -12.87 -5.21
CA ILE A 58 -2.41 -13.37 -4.09
C ILE A 58 -2.94 -12.72 -2.81
N SER A 59 -3.51 -13.50 -1.92
CA SER A 59 -3.75 -13.11 -0.54
C SER A 59 -2.41 -13.08 0.20
N ALA A 60 -2.08 -11.97 0.84
CA ALA A 60 -0.87 -11.81 1.64
C ALA A 60 -1.26 -11.35 3.04
N THR A 61 -1.01 -12.17 4.03
CA THR A 61 -1.30 -11.91 5.44
C THR A 61 -0.06 -12.15 6.30
N LEU A 62 -0.03 -11.62 7.51
CA LEU A 62 0.99 -11.93 8.51
C LEU A 62 0.40 -12.76 9.63
N ASP A 63 1.13 -13.80 10.02
CA ASP A 63 0.94 -14.61 11.20
C ASP A 63 2.16 -14.40 12.09
N ASP A 64 2.02 -13.58 13.10
CA ASP A 64 3.12 -12.88 13.77
C ASP A 64 3.97 -12.13 12.72
N ASP A 65 5.25 -12.45 12.59
CA ASP A 65 6.16 -11.87 11.59
C ASP A 65 6.27 -12.70 10.30
N ALA A 66 5.68 -13.89 10.25
CA ALA A 66 5.74 -14.75 9.09
C ALA A 66 4.74 -14.35 8.02
N LEU A 67 5.21 -14.24 6.78
CA LEU A 67 4.36 -13.97 5.63
C LEU A 67 3.64 -15.25 5.19
N GLN A 68 2.33 -15.17 5.04
CA GLN A 68 1.53 -16.19 4.38
C GLN A 68 1.07 -15.69 3.01
N LEU A 69 1.31 -16.48 1.96
CA LEU A 69 0.82 -16.23 0.61
C LEU A 69 -0.11 -17.37 0.18
N ALA A 70 -1.28 -17.01 -0.33
CA ALA A 70 -2.26 -17.95 -0.85
C ALA A 70 -2.88 -17.43 -2.15
N THR A 71 -3.32 -18.37 -3.01
CA THR A 71 -4.16 -18.07 -4.18
C THR A 71 -5.22 -19.14 -4.32
N GLY A 72 -6.30 -18.84 -5.05
CA GLY A 72 -7.31 -19.84 -5.38
C GLY A 72 -6.75 -20.88 -6.37
N GLY A 73 -6.18 -21.97 -5.86
CA GLY A 73 -5.68 -23.09 -6.69
C GLY A 73 -4.23 -23.48 -6.49
N ALA A 74 -3.44 -22.73 -5.71
CA ALA A 74 -2.12 -23.15 -5.28
C ALA A 74 -2.07 -23.41 -3.77
N ALA A 75 -1.14 -24.25 -3.33
CA ALA A 75 -0.90 -24.46 -1.91
C ALA A 75 -0.47 -23.14 -1.24
N THR A 76 -1.01 -22.89 -0.05
CA THR A 76 -0.55 -21.78 0.79
C THR A 76 0.92 -21.99 1.17
N ILE A 77 1.69 -20.92 1.11
CA ILE A 77 3.08 -20.92 1.57
C ILE A 77 3.23 -19.99 2.76
N ARG A 78 4.00 -20.42 3.76
CA ARG A 78 4.46 -19.63 4.90
C ARG A 78 5.96 -19.36 4.75
N ILE A 79 6.36 -18.12 4.98
CA ILE A 79 7.75 -17.66 4.88
C ILE A 79 8.11 -17.02 6.20
N ASP A 80 9.00 -17.66 6.94
CA ASP A 80 9.48 -17.15 8.21
C ASP A 80 10.68 -16.21 7.97
N PRO A 81 10.77 -15.05 8.65
CA PRO A 81 11.94 -14.17 8.56
C PRO A 81 13.27 -14.84 8.94
N SER A 82 13.24 -15.88 9.77
CA SER A 82 14.44 -16.67 10.12
C SER A 82 15.00 -17.49 8.95
N GLU A 83 14.17 -17.78 7.93
CA GLU A 83 14.56 -18.53 6.73
C GLU A 83 15.10 -17.65 5.61
N LEU A 84 15.26 -16.35 5.83
CA LEU A 84 15.76 -15.43 4.82
C LEU A 84 17.20 -15.76 4.41
N GLY A 85 17.43 -15.77 3.08
CA GLY A 85 18.71 -16.04 2.47
C GLY A 85 19.69 -14.87 2.51
N GLU A 86 20.58 -14.84 1.54
CA GLU A 86 21.59 -13.80 1.37
C GLU A 86 20.99 -12.42 1.05
N ARG A 87 21.80 -11.39 1.22
CA ARG A 87 21.46 -10.04 0.76
C ARG A 87 21.77 -9.90 -0.72
N ILE A 88 20.86 -9.25 -1.43
CA ILE A 88 21.03 -8.92 -2.85
C ILE A 88 20.67 -7.46 -3.10
N ASP A 89 21.26 -6.87 -4.11
CA ASP A 89 20.89 -5.55 -4.58
C ASP A 89 19.67 -5.63 -5.50
N VAL A 90 18.71 -4.74 -5.26
CA VAL A 90 17.49 -4.63 -6.06
C VAL A 90 17.23 -3.19 -6.44
N THR A 91 16.45 -3.00 -7.49
CA THR A 91 16.02 -1.68 -7.95
C THR A 91 14.52 -1.53 -7.71
N LEU A 92 14.13 -0.50 -6.94
CA LEU A 92 12.74 -0.09 -6.72
C LEU A 92 12.59 1.38 -7.14
N TRP A 93 11.96 1.63 -8.28
CA TRP A 93 11.93 2.94 -8.93
C TRP A 93 13.33 3.47 -9.21
N LYS A 94 13.70 4.62 -8.63
CA LYS A 94 15.04 5.21 -8.71
C LYS A 94 16.01 4.68 -7.66
N ASP A 95 15.49 3.95 -6.66
CA ASP A 95 16.24 3.55 -5.47
C ASP A 95 16.94 2.21 -5.72
N ARG A 96 18.18 2.09 -5.26
CA ARG A 96 18.92 0.84 -5.14
C ARG A 96 18.94 0.45 -3.67
N LEU A 97 18.50 -0.77 -3.38
CA LEU A 97 18.35 -1.27 -2.02
C LEU A 97 19.06 -2.61 -1.90
N SER A 98 19.69 -2.83 -0.76
CA SER A 98 20.22 -4.13 -0.38
C SER A 98 19.20 -4.81 0.55
N VAL A 99 18.63 -5.92 0.14
CA VAL A 99 17.51 -6.61 0.80
C VAL A 99 17.80 -8.09 0.97
N ARG A 100 17.10 -8.77 1.89
CA ARG A 100 17.24 -10.22 2.08
C ARG A 100 16.39 -10.98 1.05
N THR A 101 16.93 -12.07 0.50
CA THR A 101 16.13 -12.98 -0.32
C THR A 101 15.23 -13.85 0.54
N GLY A 102 14.04 -14.18 0.02
CA GLY A 102 13.18 -15.19 0.62
C GLY A 102 13.71 -16.60 0.45
N ALA A 103 13.11 -17.54 1.15
CA ALA A 103 13.43 -18.96 1.03
C ALA A 103 13.19 -19.50 -0.40
N ARG A 104 13.87 -20.59 -0.76
CA ARG A 104 13.77 -21.19 -2.10
C ARG A 104 12.33 -21.59 -2.48
N ASN A 105 11.57 -22.12 -1.53
CA ASN A 105 10.16 -22.47 -1.70
C ASN A 105 9.31 -21.25 -2.07
N ALA A 106 9.56 -20.08 -1.46
CA ALA A 106 8.89 -18.83 -1.77
C ALA A 106 9.16 -18.37 -3.21
N ASN A 107 10.43 -18.46 -3.63
CA ASN A 107 10.84 -18.13 -4.99
C ASN A 107 10.20 -19.08 -6.01
N ALA A 108 10.17 -20.38 -5.73
CA ALA A 108 9.55 -21.38 -6.58
C ALA A 108 8.04 -21.17 -6.70
N TRP A 109 7.36 -20.91 -5.59
CA TRP A 109 5.92 -20.64 -5.54
C TRP A 109 5.57 -19.42 -6.38
N MET A 110 6.26 -18.30 -6.15
CA MET A 110 6.01 -17.05 -6.86
C MET A 110 6.35 -17.15 -8.35
N SER A 111 7.44 -17.85 -8.70
CA SER A 111 7.83 -18.10 -10.09
C SER A 111 6.80 -18.95 -10.82
N GLY A 112 6.30 -20.01 -10.19
CA GLY A 112 5.21 -20.83 -10.72
C GLY A 112 3.92 -20.04 -10.91
N PHE A 113 3.57 -19.19 -9.96
CA PHE A 113 2.39 -18.35 -10.07
C PHE A 113 2.51 -17.30 -11.19
N LEU A 114 3.65 -16.61 -11.32
CA LEU A 114 3.84 -15.58 -12.35
C LEU A 114 4.26 -16.13 -13.71
N GLY A 115 4.67 -17.40 -13.80
CA GLY A 115 5.12 -18.04 -15.04
C GLY A 115 6.49 -17.54 -15.52
N GLN A 116 7.32 -16.99 -14.64
CA GLN A 116 8.65 -16.48 -14.95
C GLN A 116 9.57 -16.59 -13.72
N PRO A 117 10.89 -16.59 -13.88
CA PRO A 117 11.83 -16.59 -12.76
C PRO A 117 11.65 -15.32 -11.88
N VAL A 118 11.36 -15.54 -10.60
CA VAL A 118 11.13 -14.47 -9.62
C VAL A 118 11.83 -14.81 -8.32
N ARG A 119 12.36 -13.80 -7.66
CA ARG A 119 12.82 -13.87 -6.28
C ARG A 119 11.89 -13.04 -5.38
N VAL A 120 11.48 -13.62 -4.28
CA VAL A 120 10.83 -12.91 -3.18
C VAL A 120 11.93 -12.25 -2.35
N VAL A 121 11.74 -11.00 -1.94
CA VAL A 121 12.71 -10.26 -1.13
C VAL A 121 12.00 -9.56 0.02
N HIS A 122 12.77 -9.33 1.09
CA HIS A 122 12.31 -8.75 2.34
C HIS A 122 13.17 -7.55 2.75
N LEU A 123 12.51 -6.46 3.13
CA LEU A 123 13.11 -5.30 3.76
C LEU A 123 13.27 -5.59 5.25
N ASP A 124 14.50 -5.76 5.70
CA ASP A 124 14.86 -5.95 7.10
C ASP A 124 15.33 -4.63 7.75
N GLN A 125 15.71 -4.69 9.03
CA GLN A 125 16.14 -3.53 9.79
C GLN A 125 17.44 -2.88 9.29
N GLN A 126 18.21 -3.57 8.43
CA GLN A 126 19.44 -3.02 7.82
C GLN A 126 19.19 -2.35 6.48
N THR A 127 17.96 -2.41 5.98
CA THR A 127 17.59 -1.79 4.69
C THR A 127 16.93 -0.44 4.96
N HIS A 128 17.57 0.62 4.53
CA HIS A 128 17.10 2.00 4.70
C HIS A 128 16.66 2.57 3.36
N ARG A 129 15.50 3.20 3.34
CA ARG A 129 14.96 3.90 2.17
C ARG A 129 14.32 5.20 2.60
N ALA A 130 14.96 6.32 2.30
CA ALA A 130 14.46 7.63 2.65
C ALA A 130 13.19 8.00 1.86
N VAL A 131 12.28 8.71 2.50
CA VAL A 131 11.17 9.40 1.83
C VAL A 131 11.74 10.58 1.03
N ASP A 132 11.02 11.02 0.00
CA ASP A 132 11.36 12.20 -0.81
C ASP A 132 11.58 13.43 0.09
N PRO A 133 12.79 14.03 0.13
CA PRO A 133 13.13 15.10 1.05
C PRO A 133 12.29 16.37 0.87
N ASP A 134 11.68 16.59 -0.29
CA ASP A 134 10.79 17.73 -0.52
C ASP A 134 9.49 17.64 0.33
N TYR A 135 9.18 16.46 0.89
CA TYR A 135 7.95 16.17 1.63
C TYR A 135 8.19 15.53 3.00
N ALA A 136 9.44 15.35 3.39
CA ALA A 136 9.83 14.59 4.57
C ALA A 136 10.77 15.37 5.48
N GLN A 137 10.81 14.99 6.74
CA GLN A 137 11.84 15.41 7.68
C GLN A 137 13.07 14.49 7.55
N SER A 138 14.21 14.96 8.02
CA SER A 138 15.42 14.13 8.07
C SER A 138 15.17 12.89 8.93
N GLY A 139 15.47 11.71 8.39
CA GLY A 139 15.25 10.42 9.05
C GLY A 139 13.90 9.77 8.74
N ASP A 140 13.01 10.41 7.98
CA ASP A 140 11.79 9.77 7.51
C ASP A 140 12.12 8.69 6.48
N GLU A 141 11.64 7.48 6.72
CA GLU A 141 11.87 6.32 5.87
C GLU A 141 10.56 5.72 5.37
N VAL A 142 10.64 4.96 4.30
CA VAL A 142 9.53 4.23 3.71
C VAL A 142 9.91 2.78 3.45
N SER A 143 8.95 1.87 3.60
CA SER A 143 9.09 0.45 3.27
C SER A 143 9.23 0.24 1.75
N LEU A 144 8.90 -0.94 1.25
CA LEU A 144 8.81 -1.23 -0.19
C LEU A 144 7.53 -0.65 -0.83
N ALA A 145 6.83 0.26 -0.14
CA ALA A 145 5.73 1.06 -0.70
C ALA A 145 6.22 1.95 -1.85
N ASP A 146 5.31 2.63 -2.55
CA ASP A 146 5.71 3.41 -3.73
C ASP A 146 6.55 4.65 -3.37
N GLY A 147 6.21 5.38 -2.31
CA GLY A 147 6.98 6.56 -1.93
C GLY A 147 6.73 7.08 -0.52
N TYR A 148 5.65 6.64 0.14
CA TYR A 148 5.26 7.11 1.47
C TYR A 148 4.79 5.96 2.35
N PRO A 149 4.93 6.09 3.69
CA PRO A 149 4.54 5.06 4.65
C PRO A 149 3.07 4.65 4.57
N LEU A 150 2.16 5.61 4.44
CA LEU A 150 0.72 5.38 4.52
C LEU A 150 -0.04 6.16 3.45
N LEU A 151 -1.18 5.63 3.05
CA LEU A 151 -2.17 6.30 2.22
C LEU A 151 -3.49 6.37 2.99
N LEU A 152 -4.05 7.58 3.09
CA LEU A 152 -5.35 7.86 3.67
C LEU A 152 -6.33 8.25 2.56
N ILE A 153 -7.55 7.73 2.63
CA ILE A 153 -8.68 8.13 1.77
C ILE A 153 -9.92 8.23 2.65
N SER A 154 -10.76 9.24 2.45
CA SER A 154 -12.05 9.30 3.11
C SER A 154 -13.12 8.49 2.37
N GLN A 155 -14.06 7.92 3.11
CA GLN A 155 -15.22 7.24 2.53
C GLN A 155 -16.04 8.21 1.65
N ALA A 156 -16.21 9.46 2.10
CA ALA A 156 -16.90 10.48 1.31
C ALA A 156 -16.25 10.75 -0.05
N SER A 157 -14.92 10.65 -0.15
CA SER A 157 -14.19 10.79 -1.43
C SER A 157 -14.50 9.64 -2.38
N LEU A 158 -14.56 8.40 -1.87
CA LEU A 158 -14.98 7.25 -2.67
C LEU A 158 -16.45 7.38 -3.10
N ASP A 159 -17.34 7.77 -2.20
CA ASP A 159 -18.76 7.96 -2.50
C ASP A 159 -18.95 9.05 -3.57
N GLY A 160 -18.19 10.15 -3.47
CA GLY A 160 -18.18 11.21 -4.45
C GLY A 160 -17.65 10.77 -5.83
N LEU A 161 -16.71 9.84 -5.88
CA LEU A 161 -16.27 9.19 -7.12
C LEU A 161 -17.35 8.25 -7.65
N ASN A 162 -17.89 7.37 -6.81
CA ASN A 162 -18.90 6.39 -7.20
C ASN A 162 -20.20 7.03 -7.72
N ALA A 163 -20.58 8.20 -7.19
CA ALA A 163 -21.70 8.98 -7.71
C ALA A 163 -21.51 9.46 -9.18
N ARG A 164 -20.29 9.32 -9.73
CA ARG A 164 -19.93 9.70 -11.12
C ARG A 164 -19.64 8.49 -12.02
N LEU A 165 -19.77 7.28 -11.46
CA LEU A 165 -19.52 6.03 -12.17
C LEU A 165 -20.83 5.27 -12.40
N ASP A 166 -20.96 4.63 -13.56
CA ASP A 166 -22.06 3.73 -13.85
C ASP A 166 -22.01 2.46 -12.98
N GLU A 167 -20.79 1.97 -12.74
CA GLU A 167 -20.50 0.85 -11.84
C GLU A 167 -19.59 1.31 -10.70
N HIS A 168 -20.03 1.07 -9.46
CA HIS A 168 -19.27 1.45 -8.27
C HIS A 168 -17.97 0.66 -8.16
N VAL A 169 -16.93 1.33 -7.71
CA VAL A 169 -15.64 0.72 -7.41
C VAL A 169 -15.41 0.63 -5.90
N GLU A 170 -14.67 -0.38 -5.50
CA GLU A 170 -14.34 -0.64 -4.11
C GLU A 170 -13.14 0.21 -3.66
N MET A 171 -13.12 0.59 -2.37
CA MET A 171 -12.01 1.32 -1.75
C MET A 171 -10.67 0.62 -1.95
N LEU A 172 -10.64 -0.70 -1.90
CA LEU A 172 -9.43 -1.50 -2.02
C LEU A 172 -8.70 -1.31 -3.35
N ARG A 173 -9.37 -0.91 -4.44
CA ARG A 173 -8.69 -0.59 -5.73
C ARG A 173 -7.61 0.49 -5.57
N PHE A 174 -7.79 1.38 -4.60
CA PHE A 174 -6.86 2.46 -4.30
C PHE A 174 -5.78 2.09 -3.29
N ARG A 175 -5.92 0.93 -2.63
CA ARG A 175 -4.98 0.39 -1.65
C ARG A 175 -4.65 1.36 -0.51
N PRO A 176 -5.65 2.00 0.13
CA PRO A 176 -5.40 2.84 1.29
C PRO A 176 -4.87 1.99 2.45
N SER A 177 -4.04 2.58 3.29
CA SER A 177 -3.69 2.02 4.60
C SER A 177 -4.78 2.38 5.63
N LEU A 178 -5.32 3.60 5.53
CA LEU A 178 -6.32 4.14 6.45
C LEU A 178 -7.51 4.69 5.67
N VAL A 179 -8.71 4.29 6.05
CA VAL A 179 -9.95 4.89 5.54
C VAL A 179 -10.63 5.61 6.69
N VAL A 180 -11.04 6.85 6.45
CA VAL A 180 -11.68 7.69 7.47
C VAL A 180 -13.07 8.13 7.02
N THR A 181 -13.95 8.40 7.97
CA THR A 181 -15.18 9.11 7.69
C THR A 181 -14.88 10.60 7.51
N ALA A 182 -15.58 11.24 6.58
CA ALA A 182 -15.57 12.70 6.42
C ALA A 182 -16.96 13.14 5.96
N ASN A 183 -17.30 14.40 6.23
CA ASN A 183 -18.62 14.93 5.85
C ASN A 183 -18.67 15.36 4.38
N VAL A 184 -17.53 15.63 3.76
CA VAL A 184 -17.42 16.17 2.42
C VAL A 184 -16.35 15.39 1.66
N ALA A 185 -16.62 15.06 0.40
CA ALA A 185 -15.65 14.42 -0.49
C ALA A 185 -14.41 15.31 -0.65
N HIS A 186 -13.25 14.69 -0.55
CA HIS A 186 -11.93 15.31 -0.68
C HIS A 186 -11.58 16.32 0.45
N ALA A 187 -12.28 16.28 1.59
CA ALA A 187 -11.94 17.12 2.75
C ALA A 187 -10.48 16.88 3.21
N GLU A 188 -9.98 15.67 3.04
CA GLU A 188 -8.61 15.29 3.36
C GLU A 188 -7.54 16.02 2.53
N ASP A 189 -7.91 16.68 1.43
CA ASP A 189 -6.97 17.44 0.60
C ASP A 189 -6.41 18.69 1.31
N ASP A 190 -7.18 19.26 2.24
CA ASP A 190 -6.83 20.49 2.97
C ASP A 190 -6.09 20.21 4.28
N TRP A 191 -6.04 18.97 4.72
CA TRP A 191 -5.39 18.60 5.98
C TRP A 191 -3.87 18.67 5.85
N LYS A 192 -3.21 19.13 6.94
CA LYS A 192 -1.73 19.17 7.03
C LYS A 192 -1.20 18.27 8.12
N ARG A 193 -1.92 18.15 9.20
CA ARG A 193 -1.62 17.26 10.33
C ARG A 193 -2.91 16.75 10.93
N ILE A 194 -2.93 15.45 11.20
CA ILE A 194 -4.06 14.79 11.86
C ILE A 194 -3.57 13.96 13.04
N ARG A 195 -4.50 13.66 13.96
CA ARG A 195 -4.30 12.66 15.02
C ARG A 195 -5.40 11.61 14.90
N ILE A 196 -5.00 10.34 14.95
CA ILE A 196 -5.90 9.17 15.01
C ILE A 196 -5.59 8.43 16.30
N GLY A 197 -6.57 8.32 17.20
CA GLY A 197 -6.30 7.83 18.54
C GLY A 197 -5.22 8.66 19.23
N ALA A 198 -4.11 8.03 19.59
CA ALA A 198 -2.95 8.67 20.22
C ALA A 198 -1.83 9.03 19.23
N VAL A 199 -1.91 8.64 17.95
CA VAL A 199 -0.83 8.79 16.97
C VAL A 199 -1.08 10.00 16.07
N GLU A 200 -0.06 10.84 15.90
CA GLU A 200 -0.09 11.96 14.95
C GLU A 200 0.53 11.57 13.60
N PHE A 201 0.03 12.20 12.55
CA PHE A 201 0.49 12.01 11.19
C PHE A 201 0.58 13.35 10.47
N ASP A 202 1.69 13.59 9.77
CA ASP A 202 1.74 14.65 8.79
C ASP A 202 1.09 14.20 7.50
N VAL A 203 0.23 15.04 6.93
CA VAL A 203 -0.39 14.87 5.60
C VAL A 203 0.49 15.60 4.61
N VAL A 204 1.35 14.87 3.92
CA VAL A 204 2.50 15.50 3.24
C VAL A 204 2.31 15.74 1.76
N LYS A 205 1.51 14.89 1.09
CA LYS A 205 1.36 14.98 -0.36
C LYS A 205 0.10 14.30 -0.86
N SER A 206 -0.63 14.95 -1.75
CA SER A 206 -1.70 14.30 -2.49
C SER A 206 -1.18 13.10 -3.29
N CYS A 207 -1.90 11.98 -3.25
CA CYS A 207 -1.48 10.76 -3.94
C CYS A 207 -1.83 10.82 -5.43
N ALA A 208 -0.81 10.95 -6.28
CA ALA A 208 -0.95 10.81 -7.72
C ALA A 208 -1.22 9.33 -8.07
N ARG A 209 -2.36 9.08 -8.69
CA ARG A 209 -2.79 7.71 -9.03
C ARG A 209 -2.20 7.24 -10.34
N CYS A 210 -1.71 6.01 -10.31
CA CYS A 210 -1.28 5.29 -11.51
C CYS A 210 -2.44 4.47 -12.11
N VAL A 211 -2.14 3.61 -13.06
CA VAL A 211 -3.12 2.74 -13.73
C VAL A 211 -3.67 1.63 -12.82
N LEU A 212 -3.04 1.34 -11.68
CA LEU A 212 -3.41 0.18 -10.83
C LEU A 212 -4.89 0.16 -10.40
N PRO A 213 -5.56 1.28 -10.04
CA PRO A 213 -7.00 1.26 -9.70
C PRO A 213 -7.92 0.74 -10.82
N THR A 214 -7.46 0.67 -12.07
CA THR A 214 -8.23 0.06 -13.17
C THR A 214 -8.21 -1.46 -13.13
N VAL A 215 -7.32 -2.09 -12.36
CA VAL A 215 -7.26 -3.55 -12.22
C VAL A 215 -8.31 -3.99 -11.21
N HIS A 216 -9.18 -4.92 -11.62
CA HIS A 216 -10.20 -5.48 -10.74
C HIS A 216 -9.56 -6.41 -9.70
N PRO A 217 -9.77 -6.21 -8.39
CA PRO A 217 -9.05 -6.93 -7.34
C PRO A 217 -9.35 -8.43 -7.30
N LEU A 218 -10.55 -8.87 -7.71
CA LEU A 218 -10.94 -10.28 -7.69
C LEU A 218 -10.58 -11.04 -8.97
N THR A 219 -10.31 -10.37 -10.08
CA THR A 219 -10.02 -11.03 -11.35
C THR A 219 -8.60 -10.75 -11.87
N GLY A 220 -7.94 -9.72 -11.34
CA GLY A 220 -6.64 -9.26 -11.85
C GLY A 220 -6.71 -8.67 -13.27
N VAL A 221 -7.91 -8.48 -13.82
CA VAL A 221 -8.14 -7.97 -15.17
C VAL A 221 -8.29 -6.45 -15.14
N ARG A 222 -7.66 -5.78 -16.08
CA ARG A 222 -7.79 -4.33 -16.23
C ARG A 222 -9.13 -3.98 -16.86
N ASP A 223 -9.78 -2.97 -16.30
CA ASP A 223 -11.00 -2.41 -16.86
C ASP A 223 -10.75 -1.86 -18.28
N PRO A 224 -11.46 -2.34 -19.31
CA PRO A 224 -11.22 -1.95 -20.71
C PRO A 224 -11.62 -0.50 -21.01
N THR A 225 -12.49 0.09 -20.19
CA THR A 225 -12.91 1.49 -20.32
C THR A 225 -11.98 2.47 -19.59
N GLY A 226 -11.01 1.95 -18.82
CA GLY A 226 -10.06 2.72 -18.03
C GLY A 226 -10.66 3.30 -16.76
N GLN A 227 -11.80 2.79 -16.29
CA GLN A 227 -12.38 3.23 -15.01
C GLN A 227 -11.60 2.63 -13.83
N PRO A 228 -11.56 3.34 -12.70
CA PRO A 228 -12.10 4.68 -12.39
C PRO A 228 -11.20 5.84 -12.83
N MET A 229 -10.03 5.55 -13.39
CA MET A 229 -9.02 6.58 -13.73
C MET A 229 -9.54 7.58 -14.77
N ARG A 230 -10.34 7.13 -15.75
CA ARG A 230 -10.95 8.00 -16.75
C ARG A 230 -11.84 9.06 -16.10
N THR A 231 -12.70 8.67 -15.16
CA THR A 231 -13.57 9.60 -14.44
C THR A 231 -12.77 10.52 -13.53
N LEU A 232 -11.82 9.98 -12.73
CA LEU A 232 -10.95 10.81 -11.89
C LEU A 232 -10.19 11.88 -12.71
N THR A 233 -9.73 11.54 -13.90
CA THR A 233 -9.02 12.48 -14.78
C THR A 233 -9.86 13.72 -15.14
N GLN A 234 -11.18 13.61 -15.16
CA GLN A 234 -12.07 14.72 -15.53
C GLN A 234 -12.14 15.83 -14.47
N TYR A 235 -12.00 15.47 -13.16
CA TYR A 235 -12.18 16.43 -12.09
C TYR A 235 -11.07 16.46 -11.02
N ARG A 236 -10.12 15.50 -11.07
CA ARG A 236 -9.00 15.38 -10.12
C ARG A 236 -7.62 15.55 -10.75
N ARG A 237 -7.57 16.01 -11.99
CA ARG A 237 -6.29 16.24 -12.68
C ARG A 237 -5.61 17.50 -12.16
N SER A 238 -4.32 17.38 -11.87
CA SER A 238 -3.41 18.49 -11.54
C SER A 238 -2.16 18.43 -12.42
N ALA A 239 -1.24 19.39 -12.26
CA ALA A 239 0.07 19.36 -12.92
C ALA A 239 0.89 18.11 -12.58
N ASN A 240 0.69 17.53 -11.39
CA ASN A 240 1.44 16.38 -10.88
C ASN A 240 0.73 15.03 -11.10
N GLY A 241 -0.38 15.00 -11.84
CA GLY A 241 -1.12 13.78 -12.14
C GLY A 241 -2.60 13.82 -11.71
N VAL A 242 -3.22 12.66 -11.63
CA VAL A 242 -4.61 12.50 -11.18
C VAL A 242 -4.61 12.18 -9.69
N MET A 243 -5.15 13.08 -8.85
CA MET A 243 -5.04 13.02 -7.40
C MET A 243 -6.23 12.32 -6.75
N PHE A 244 -5.96 11.36 -5.86
CA PHE A 244 -6.99 10.73 -5.04
C PHE A 244 -6.40 10.14 -3.76
N GLY A 245 -6.77 10.71 -2.60
CA GLY A 245 -6.23 10.38 -1.29
C GLY A 245 -4.92 11.12 -0.95
N GLN A 246 -4.47 10.98 0.29
CA GLN A 246 -3.34 11.70 0.86
C GLN A 246 -2.29 10.75 1.40
N ASN A 247 -1.03 11.03 1.09
CA ASN A 247 0.12 10.33 1.67
C ASN A 247 0.42 10.89 3.05
N LEU A 248 0.66 9.98 4.00
CA LEU A 248 0.96 10.32 5.39
C LEU A 248 2.32 9.81 5.81
N ILE A 249 2.93 10.56 6.75
CA ILE A 249 4.11 10.13 7.50
C ILE A 249 3.75 10.15 8.99
N PRO A 250 3.94 9.03 9.73
CA PRO A 250 3.68 8.99 11.17
C PRO A 250 4.65 9.91 11.92
N ARG A 251 4.15 10.53 13.01
CA ARG A 251 4.94 11.37 13.93
C ARG A 251 4.95 10.79 15.34
N GLY A 252 5.06 9.49 15.43
CA GLY A 252 5.09 8.71 16.66
C GLY A 252 4.70 7.27 16.41
N ASN A 253 4.96 6.43 17.40
CA ASN A 253 4.56 5.03 17.42
C ASN A 253 3.33 4.88 18.32
N GLY A 254 2.50 3.88 18.06
CA GLY A 254 1.34 3.58 18.90
C GLY A 254 0.40 2.60 18.22
N VAL A 255 -0.69 2.30 18.89
CA VAL A 255 -1.77 1.47 18.34
C VAL A 255 -2.91 2.39 17.90
N ILE A 256 -3.47 2.11 16.75
CA ILE A 256 -4.70 2.71 16.26
C ILE A 256 -5.75 1.63 16.06
N GLU A 257 -7.02 1.96 16.31
CA GLU A 257 -8.15 1.02 16.24
C GLU A 257 -9.27 1.59 15.37
N VAL A 258 -10.01 0.71 14.71
CA VAL A 258 -11.22 1.12 14.00
C VAL A 258 -12.20 1.73 14.99
N GLY A 259 -12.73 2.91 14.65
CA GLY A 259 -13.55 3.73 15.54
C GLY A 259 -12.80 4.87 16.23
N ASP A 260 -11.47 4.87 16.22
CA ASP A 260 -10.68 5.97 16.79
C ASP A 260 -11.09 7.33 16.18
N PRO A 261 -11.17 8.38 17.03
CA PRO A 261 -11.45 9.72 16.56
C PRO A 261 -10.32 10.24 15.67
N VAL A 262 -10.69 10.89 14.57
CA VAL A 262 -9.76 11.60 13.68
C VAL A 262 -9.89 13.11 13.94
N GLN A 263 -8.83 13.71 14.44
CA GLN A 263 -8.75 15.13 14.73
C GLN A 263 -7.85 15.81 13.70
N VAL A 264 -8.36 16.81 13.02
CA VAL A 264 -7.55 17.68 12.15
C VAL A 264 -6.88 18.72 13.05
N LEU A 265 -5.56 18.76 13.04
CA LEU A 265 -4.74 19.64 13.89
C LEU A 265 -4.26 20.87 13.12
N ALA A 266 -4.04 20.75 11.82
CA ALA A 266 -3.67 21.82 10.90
C ALA A 266 -4.04 21.46 9.46
#